data_876f74f61188908861cc28ca8d89963b
#
_entry.id   876f74f61188908861cc28ca8d89963b
#
_cell.length_a   1.000
_cell.length_b   1.000
_cell.length_c   1.000
_cell.angle_alpha   90.00
_cell.angle_beta   90.00
_cell.angle_gamma   90.00
#
_symmetry.space_group_name_H-M   'P 1'
#
loop_
_entity.id
_entity.type
_entity.pdbx_description
1 polymer ?
#
loop_
_entity_poly.entity_id
_entity_poly.type
_entity_poly.pdbx_seq_one_letter_code
_entity_poly.pdbx_strand_id
1 'polypeptide(L)'
;MGLKRYTASADTTISNAYDASMVDASRGTGSNMGRADSLEIFSVYAQESSGSSELSRILLKWDVDGISTDRTNGVLPASGSVSFFLRMSNAVTPFTVPRNFTLSVTPVSGNDDSFIWQEGNGLDMEGYTDITRDGVGANWINYGSGSSAGVQTWANVGGDYYNDTTLDTGVNYTTSFDNGTEDLEVDISLMVEEFLNPT
;
A
#
# COMPACT_ATOMS: atom_id res chain seq x y z
N MET A 1 29.01 -9.77 -5.64
CA MET A 1 27.56 -9.51 -5.71
C MET A 1 27.31 -8.22 -4.93
N GLY A 2 26.74 -7.20 -5.54
CA GLY A 2 26.42 -5.93 -4.90
C GLY A 2 24.94 -5.94 -4.43
N LEU A 3 24.64 -5.23 -3.37
CA LEU A 3 23.28 -4.94 -2.90
C LEU A 3 23.08 -3.44 -2.92
N LYS A 4 21.99 -2.97 -3.53
CA LYS A 4 21.52 -1.59 -3.41
C LYS A 4 20.13 -1.57 -2.79
N ARG A 5 19.88 -0.59 -1.93
CA ARG A 5 18.58 -0.40 -1.28
C ARG A 5 17.96 0.90 -1.78
N TYR A 6 16.67 0.85 -2.01
CA TYR A 6 15.81 1.98 -2.26
C TYR A 6 14.75 2.01 -1.16
N THR A 7 14.61 3.13 -0.52
CA THR A 7 13.59 3.34 0.51
C THR A 7 12.34 3.90 -0.17
N ALA A 8 11.17 3.53 0.32
CA ALA A 8 9.92 4.15 -0.11
C ALA A 8 10.00 5.68 0.07
N SER A 9 9.52 6.40 -0.90
CA SER A 9 9.45 7.88 -0.89
C SER A 9 8.16 8.38 -0.25
N ALA A 10 7.14 7.53 -0.18
CA ALA A 10 5.88 7.75 0.50
C ALA A 10 5.25 6.42 0.88
N ASP A 11 4.58 6.39 2.02
CA ASP A 11 3.83 5.23 2.49
C ASP A 11 2.61 5.67 3.30
N THR A 12 1.57 4.85 3.30
CA THR A 12 0.38 5.08 4.13
C THR A 12 -0.46 3.82 4.21
N THR A 13 -1.29 3.73 5.24
CA THR A 13 -2.40 2.77 5.31
C THR A 13 -3.72 3.47 5.04
N ILE A 14 -4.56 2.85 4.23
CA ILE A 14 -5.94 3.25 3.97
C ILE A 14 -6.90 2.15 4.43
N SER A 15 -8.09 2.51 4.91
CA SER A 15 -9.01 1.54 5.49
C SER A 15 -10.48 1.89 5.27
N ASN A 16 -11.32 0.86 5.30
CA ASN A 16 -12.76 0.98 5.39
C ASN A 16 -13.32 0.52 6.75
N ALA A 17 -12.48 0.46 7.77
CA ALA A 17 -12.89 0.05 9.11
C ALA A 17 -13.99 0.97 9.69
N TYR A 18 -14.73 0.43 10.65
CA TYR A 18 -15.74 1.21 11.36
C TYR A 18 -15.11 2.23 12.29
N ASP A 19 -15.79 3.35 12.43
CA ASP A 19 -15.47 4.36 13.44
C ASP A 19 -15.53 3.72 14.85
N ALA A 20 -14.65 4.14 15.75
CA ALA A 20 -14.57 3.61 17.11
C ALA A 20 -15.88 3.72 17.91
N SER A 21 -16.70 4.70 17.58
CA SER A 21 -17.97 4.86 18.28
C SER A 21 -18.95 3.72 17.96
N MET A 22 -18.87 3.13 16.77
CA MET A 22 -19.77 2.12 16.21
C MET A 22 -21.28 2.42 16.39
N VAL A 23 -21.60 3.61 16.91
CA VAL A 23 -22.96 4.01 17.23
C VAL A 23 -23.83 4.15 15.99
N ASP A 24 -23.23 4.63 14.91
CA ASP A 24 -23.90 4.87 13.64
C ASP A 24 -23.43 3.93 12.53
N ALA A 25 -22.65 2.91 12.88
CA ALA A 25 -21.98 2.03 11.92
C ALA A 25 -21.21 2.81 10.82
N SER A 26 -20.70 3.98 11.18
CA SER A 26 -19.95 4.85 10.28
C SER A 26 -18.57 4.27 10.02
N ARG A 27 -18.07 4.48 8.80
CA ARG A 27 -16.73 4.00 8.42
C ARG A 27 -15.74 5.15 8.38
N GLY A 28 -14.55 4.92 8.91
CA GLY A 28 -13.41 5.85 8.90
C GLY A 28 -12.69 5.92 7.54
N THR A 29 -13.44 5.90 6.44
CA THR A 29 -12.91 5.82 5.08
C THR A 29 -12.11 7.05 4.63
N GLY A 30 -12.14 8.12 5.39
CA GLY A 30 -11.35 9.33 5.15
C GLY A 30 -9.99 9.33 5.84
N SER A 31 -9.68 8.33 6.66
CA SER A 31 -8.45 8.27 7.46
C SER A 31 -7.28 7.67 6.67
N ASN A 32 -6.06 8.03 7.05
CA ASN A 32 -4.83 7.44 6.58
C ASN A 32 -3.73 7.45 7.67
N MET A 33 -2.60 6.83 7.39
CA MET A 33 -1.46 6.71 8.30
C MET A 33 -0.16 7.26 7.70
N GLY A 34 -0.21 8.33 6.91
CA GLY A 34 0.96 8.87 6.22
C GLY A 34 2.05 9.46 7.12
N ARG A 35 1.82 9.57 8.44
CA ARG A 35 2.82 9.97 9.45
C ARG A 35 3.00 8.97 10.57
N ALA A 36 2.38 7.81 10.47
CA ALA A 36 2.54 6.79 11.48
C ALA A 36 3.93 6.15 11.40
N ASP A 37 4.47 5.75 12.55
CA ASP A 37 5.75 5.05 12.64
C ASP A 37 5.67 3.60 12.14
N SER A 38 4.47 3.06 12.00
CA SER A 38 4.21 1.72 11.49
C SER A 38 2.94 1.70 10.64
N LEU A 39 2.94 0.84 9.65
CA LEU A 39 1.80 0.62 8.76
C LEU A 39 1.01 -0.59 9.24
N GLU A 40 -0.30 -0.51 9.15
CA GLU A 40 -1.19 -1.58 9.58
C GLU A 40 -1.90 -2.25 8.41
N ILE A 41 -1.91 -3.58 8.43
CA ILE A 41 -2.70 -4.37 7.50
C ILE A 41 -3.59 -5.34 8.27
N PHE A 42 -4.88 -5.31 7.96
CA PHE A 42 -5.85 -6.18 8.61
C PHE A 42 -7.01 -6.55 7.70
N SER A 43 -7.65 -7.64 8.06
CA SER A 43 -8.94 -8.06 7.53
C SER A 43 -9.78 -8.56 8.70
N VAL A 44 -10.82 -7.80 9.04
CA VAL A 44 -11.75 -8.12 10.13
C VAL A 44 -13.11 -8.41 9.53
N TYR A 45 -13.76 -9.44 10.02
CA TYR A 45 -15.04 -9.90 9.49
C TYR A 45 -16.10 -9.99 10.58
N ALA A 46 -17.32 -9.61 10.24
CA ALA A 46 -18.51 -9.72 11.07
C ALA A 46 -18.45 -8.94 12.40
N GLN A 47 -17.75 -7.80 12.43
CA GLN A 47 -17.65 -6.99 13.64
C GLN A 47 -18.96 -6.23 13.95
N GLU A 48 -19.62 -5.69 12.94
CA GLU A 48 -20.88 -4.95 13.09
C GLU A 48 -22.10 -5.85 12.81
N SER A 49 -22.02 -6.61 11.73
CA SER A 49 -23.06 -7.55 11.32
C SER A 49 -22.46 -8.78 10.66
N SER A 50 -23.23 -9.86 10.53
CA SER A 50 -22.73 -11.14 9.99
C SER A 50 -22.16 -11.08 8.57
N GLY A 51 -22.39 -9.99 7.84
CA GLY A 51 -21.86 -9.77 6.49
C GLY A 51 -20.86 -8.62 6.39
N SER A 52 -20.54 -7.95 7.52
CA SER A 52 -19.62 -6.81 7.49
C SER A 52 -18.18 -7.28 7.32
N SER A 53 -17.41 -6.50 6.56
CA SER A 53 -15.98 -6.69 6.41
C SER A 53 -15.25 -5.36 6.52
N GLU A 54 -14.11 -5.40 7.19
CA GLU A 54 -13.21 -4.27 7.38
C GLU A 54 -11.86 -4.66 6.84
N LEU A 55 -11.31 -3.83 5.99
CA LEU A 55 -10.05 -4.08 5.29
C LEU A 55 -9.15 -2.86 5.42
N SER A 56 -7.86 -3.11 5.52
CA SER A 56 -6.85 -2.10 5.26
C SER A 56 -5.96 -2.51 4.11
N ARG A 57 -5.31 -1.52 3.52
CA ARG A 57 -4.30 -1.69 2.47
C ARG A 57 -3.15 -0.74 2.75
N ILE A 58 -1.94 -1.23 2.54
CA ILE A 58 -0.73 -0.41 2.59
C ILE A 58 -0.43 0.06 1.18
N LEU A 59 -0.24 1.36 1.01
CA LEU A 59 0.26 1.97 -0.21
C LEU A 59 1.74 2.31 -0.01
N LEU A 60 2.57 1.95 -0.98
CA LEU A 60 4.00 2.22 -0.99
C LEU A 60 4.41 2.84 -2.31
N LYS A 61 5.30 3.81 -2.28
CA LYS A 61 5.79 4.52 -3.47
C LYS A 61 7.31 4.62 -3.47
N TRP A 62 7.91 4.45 -4.62
CA TRP A 62 9.35 4.62 -4.83
C TRP A 62 9.61 5.63 -5.94
N ASP A 63 10.79 6.23 -5.90
CA ASP A 63 11.32 7.05 -6.99
C ASP A 63 11.82 6.14 -8.13
N VAL A 64 10.93 5.86 -9.07
CA VAL A 64 11.23 5.03 -10.26
C VAL A 64 12.24 5.72 -11.17
N ASP A 65 12.19 7.06 -11.29
CA ASP A 65 13.13 7.83 -12.10
C ASP A 65 14.56 7.72 -11.56
N GLY A 66 14.70 7.72 -10.24
CA GLY A 66 15.98 7.48 -9.57
C GLY A 66 16.54 6.08 -9.87
N ILE A 67 15.71 5.05 -9.86
CA ILE A 67 16.08 3.68 -10.19
C ILE A 67 16.49 3.58 -11.67
N SER A 68 15.72 4.20 -12.56
CA SER A 68 16.02 4.26 -14.00
C SER A 68 17.33 4.99 -14.29
N THR A 69 17.59 6.08 -13.58
CA THR A 69 18.85 6.84 -13.66
C THR A 69 20.04 5.99 -13.24
N ASP A 70 19.92 5.23 -12.16
CA ASP A 70 20.97 4.31 -11.70
C ASP A 70 21.28 3.22 -12.75
N ARG A 71 20.27 2.75 -13.44
CA ARG A 71 20.46 1.79 -14.55
C ARG A 71 21.21 2.43 -15.72
N THR A 72 20.80 3.62 -16.12
CA THR A 72 21.43 4.38 -17.20
C THR A 72 22.91 4.67 -16.89
N ASN A 73 23.22 4.97 -15.65
CA ASN A 73 24.59 5.25 -15.19
C ASN A 73 25.43 3.98 -14.92
N GLY A 74 24.87 2.79 -15.13
CA GLY A 74 25.58 1.52 -14.92
C GLY A 74 25.76 1.14 -13.44
N VAL A 75 25.07 1.81 -12.53
CA VAL A 75 25.02 1.45 -11.09
C VAL A 75 24.21 0.18 -10.90
N LEU A 76 23.09 0.07 -11.63
CA LEU A 76 22.33 -1.16 -11.76
C LEU A 76 22.68 -1.88 -13.06
N PRO A 77 22.80 -3.22 -13.04
CA PRO A 77 22.94 -4.02 -14.26
C PRO A 77 21.73 -3.87 -15.20
N ALA A 78 21.91 -4.34 -16.42
CA ALA A 78 20.82 -4.40 -17.40
C ALA A 78 19.65 -5.25 -16.91
N SER A 79 18.46 -5.02 -17.48
CA SER A 79 17.26 -5.81 -17.24
C SER A 79 17.53 -7.31 -17.34
N GLY A 80 16.92 -8.08 -16.45
CA GLY A 80 17.10 -9.53 -16.35
C GLY A 80 18.40 -9.99 -15.66
N SER A 81 19.27 -9.05 -15.26
CA SER A 81 20.54 -9.37 -14.57
C SER A 81 20.53 -8.97 -13.09
N VAL A 82 19.41 -8.47 -12.59
CA VAL A 82 19.20 -8.03 -11.21
C VAL A 82 17.82 -8.48 -10.74
N SER A 83 17.70 -8.84 -9.48
CA SER A 83 16.41 -9.13 -8.85
C SER A 83 16.05 -8.02 -7.88
N PHE A 84 14.77 -7.65 -7.85
CA PHE A 84 14.20 -6.67 -6.94
C PHE A 84 13.32 -7.37 -5.91
N PHE A 85 13.56 -7.09 -4.65
CA PHE A 85 12.78 -7.65 -3.55
C PHE A 85 12.11 -6.52 -2.76
N LEU A 86 10.80 -6.64 -2.57
CA LEU A 86 10.12 -5.86 -1.55
C LEU A 86 10.39 -6.50 -0.19
N ARG A 87 10.88 -5.70 0.74
CA ARG A 87 11.12 -6.11 2.12
C ARG A 87 10.45 -5.15 3.08
N MET A 88 9.68 -5.69 4.01
CA MET A 88 9.09 -4.97 5.13
C MET A 88 9.32 -5.77 6.39
N SER A 89 9.73 -5.10 7.46
CA SER A 89 9.92 -5.75 8.75
C SER A 89 8.61 -5.73 9.54
N ASN A 90 8.32 -6.85 10.19
CA ASN A 90 7.19 -6.93 11.08
C ASN A 90 7.46 -6.10 12.35
N ALA A 91 6.54 -5.22 12.70
CA ALA A 91 6.63 -4.44 13.92
C ALA A 91 6.29 -5.32 15.14
N VAL A 92 7.09 -5.21 16.19
CA VAL A 92 6.82 -5.93 17.44
C VAL A 92 5.54 -5.40 18.06
N THR A 93 4.58 -6.29 18.30
CA THR A 93 3.31 -5.96 18.93
C THR A 93 3.08 -6.85 20.16
N PRO A 94 2.49 -6.31 21.25
CA PRO A 94 2.09 -7.11 22.40
C PRO A 94 0.79 -7.90 22.17
N PHE A 95 0.11 -7.67 21.06
CA PHE A 95 -1.15 -8.31 20.74
C PHE A 95 -0.96 -9.67 20.07
N THR A 96 -1.99 -10.49 20.15
CA THR A 96 -2.03 -11.74 19.38
C THR A 96 -2.21 -11.41 17.90
N VAL A 97 -1.28 -11.92 17.08
CA VAL A 97 -1.35 -11.76 15.63
C VAL A 97 -2.06 -12.94 14.98
N PRO A 98 -2.76 -12.72 13.86
CA PRO A 98 -3.32 -13.82 13.07
C PRO A 98 -2.20 -14.71 12.52
N ARG A 99 -2.55 -15.94 12.20
CA ARG A 99 -1.65 -16.96 11.64
C ARG A 99 -2.25 -17.58 10.37
N ASN A 100 -1.42 -18.18 9.57
CA ASN A 100 -1.83 -18.88 8.34
C ASN A 100 -2.63 -17.97 7.40
N PHE A 101 -2.08 -16.82 7.09
CA PHE A 101 -2.65 -15.89 6.12
C PHE A 101 -1.67 -15.61 4.97
N THR A 102 -2.19 -15.03 3.91
CA THR A 102 -1.41 -14.64 2.74
C THR A 102 -1.62 -13.16 2.46
N LEU A 103 -0.54 -12.44 2.22
CA LEU A 103 -0.57 -11.09 1.69
C LEU A 103 -0.31 -11.09 0.19
N SER A 104 -1.03 -10.24 -0.53
CA SER A 104 -0.80 -9.99 -1.94
C SER A 104 -0.20 -8.60 -2.12
N VAL A 105 0.78 -8.51 -3.01
CA VAL A 105 1.40 -7.26 -3.46
C VAL A 105 0.97 -7.03 -4.90
N THR A 106 0.39 -5.88 -5.18
CA THR A 106 -0.10 -5.53 -6.52
C THR A 106 0.31 -4.10 -6.85
N PRO A 107 0.65 -3.80 -8.11
CA PRO A 107 0.93 -2.42 -8.50
C PRO A 107 -0.37 -1.60 -8.47
N VAL A 108 -0.24 -0.36 -8.03
CA VAL A 108 -1.34 0.61 -8.14
C VAL A 108 -1.57 0.87 -9.63
N SER A 109 -2.81 0.76 -10.07
CA SER A 109 -3.23 1.08 -11.43
C SER A 109 -3.78 2.49 -11.50
N GLY A 110 -3.67 3.12 -12.65
CA GLY A 110 -4.32 4.37 -12.90
C GLY A 110 -3.91 4.98 -14.21
N ASN A 111 -4.81 5.76 -14.79
CA ASN A 111 -4.47 6.66 -15.88
C ASN A 111 -3.48 7.69 -15.33
N ASP A 112 -2.53 8.08 -16.11
CA ASP A 112 -1.40 9.01 -15.94
C ASP A 112 -1.24 9.83 -14.64
N ASP A 113 -2.31 10.13 -13.92
CA ASP A 113 -2.29 10.94 -12.71
C ASP A 113 -2.46 10.14 -11.41
N SER A 114 -2.92 8.89 -11.43
CA SER A 114 -3.19 8.13 -10.21
C SER A 114 -1.94 7.52 -9.56
N PHE A 115 -0.82 7.50 -10.26
CA PHE A 115 0.49 7.27 -9.64
C PHE A 115 0.91 8.39 -8.69
N ILE A 116 0.14 9.48 -8.62
CA ILE A 116 0.39 10.66 -7.79
C ILE A 116 -0.50 10.62 -6.53
N TRP A 117 -0.71 9.43 -5.95
CA TRP A 117 -1.37 9.42 -4.66
C TRP A 117 -0.54 10.16 -3.61
N GLN A 118 -1.20 10.81 -2.68
CA GLN A 118 -0.59 11.62 -1.63
C GLN A 118 -0.51 10.80 -0.34
N GLU A 119 0.63 10.85 0.31
CA GLU A 119 0.89 10.15 1.56
C GLU A 119 -0.07 10.55 2.69
N GLY A 120 -0.38 11.84 2.78
CA GLY A 120 -1.20 12.36 3.84
C GLY A 120 -0.43 12.67 5.12
N ASN A 121 -1.15 12.87 6.21
CA ASN A 121 -0.57 13.27 7.48
C ASN A 121 -1.26 12.63 8.70
N GLY A 122 -2.00 11.55 8.51
CA GLY A 122 -2.59 10.77 9.59
C GLY A 122 -1.55 10.04 10.43
N LEU A 123 -1.83 9.90 11.71
CA LEU A 123 -0.93 9.30 12.68
C LEU A 123 -1.40 7.94 13.18
N ASP A 124 -2.72 7.72 13.20
CA ASP A 124 -3.31 6.57 13.86
C ASP A 124 -4.64 6.20 13.22
N MET A 125 -4.85 4.91 13.11
CA MET A 125 -6.15 4.33 12.73
C MET A 125 -7.04 4.05 13.95
N GLU A 126 -6.48 4.10 15.16
CA GLU A 126 -7.24 3.85 16.38
C GLU A 126 -8.31 4.93 16.57
N GLY A 127 -9.54 4.46 16.64
CA GLY A 127 -10.68 5.34 16.78
C GLY A 127 -11.05 6.11 15.53
N TYR A 128 -10.27 6.06 14.49
CA TYR A 128 -10.49 6.77 13.20
C TYR A 128 -10.93 8.22 13.37
N THR A 129 -10.47 8.82 14.44
CA THR A 129 -10.76 10.21 14.81
C THR A 129 -9.70 11.18 14.36
N ASP A 130 -8.73 10.67 13.60
CA ASP A 130 -7.63 11.45 13.09
C ASP A 130 -8.14 12.67 12.33
N ILE A 131 -7.46 13.78 12.56
CA ILE A 131 -7.74 15.05 11.88
C ILE A 131 -7.66 14.97 10.35
N THR A 132 -6.99 13.95 9.84
CA THR A 132 -6.88 13.69 8.40
C THR A 132 -8.15 13.15 7.76
N ARG A 133 -9.17 12.87 8.52
CA ARG A 133 -10.53 12.67 8.00
C ARG A 133 -11.00 13.82 7.12
N ASP A 134 -10.40 14.99 7.29
CA ASP A 134 -10.67 16.18 6.48
C ASP A 134 -10.02 16.15 5.10
N GLY A 135 -9.44 15.05 4.73
CA GLY A 135 -9.16 14.80 3.34
C GLY A 135 -7.76 15.23 2.86
N VAL A 136 -6.73 15.18 3.69
CA VAL A 136 -5.36 15.35 3.22
C VAL A 136 -4.71 13.99 3.02
N GLY A 137 -4.39 13.67 1.77
CA GLY A 137 -3.73 12.42 1.40
C GLY A 137 -4.68 11.32 0.93
N ALA A 138 -4.09 10.21 0.53
CA ALA A 138 -4.83 9.04 0.10
C ALA A 138 -5.57 8.40 1.28
N ASN A 139 -6.80 7.99 1.02
CA ASN A 139 -7.66 7.28 1.94
C ASN A 139 -8.48 6.23 1.15
N TRP A 140 -9.45 5.59 1.78
CA TRP A 140 -10.22 4.54 1.11
C TRP A 140 -11.02 5.02 -0.11
N ILE A 141 -11.37 6.31 -0.17
CA ILE A 141 -12.20 6.89 -1.23
C ILE A 141 -11.35 7.69 -2.22
N ASN A 142 -10.34 8.40 -1.73
CA ASN A 142 -9.58 9.35 -2.52
C ASN A 142 -8.11 8.94 -2.62
N TYR A 143 -7.46 9.22 -3.77
CA TYR A 143 -6.01 9.07 -3.90
C TYR A 143 -5.25 10.36 -3.58
N GLY A 144 -5.95 11.47 -3.50
CA GLY A 144 -5.38 12.73 -3.09
C GLY A 144 -6.47 13.75 -2.79
N SER A 145 -6.10 14.74 -2.00
CA SER A 145 -6.95 15.88 -1.70
C SER A 145 -6.06 17.06 -1.34
N GLY A 146 -6.44 18.23 -1.72
CA GLY A 146 -5.72 19.43 -1.39
C GLY A 146 -6.34 20.67 -1.99
N SER A 147 -6.05 21.79 -1.38
CA SER A 147 -6.67 23.09 -1.66
C SER A 147 -6.50 23.60 -3.10
N SER A 148 -5.59 23.04 -3.88
CA SER A 148 -5.29 23.53 -5.23
C SER A 148 -5.74 22.59 -6.35
N ALA A 149 -5.91 21.28 -6.08
CA ALA A 149 -6.25 20.29 -7.10
C ALA A 149 -7.68 19.73 -6.95
N GLY A 150 -8.40 20.10 -5.88
CA GLY A 150 -9.68 19.46 -5.55
C GLY A 150 -9.49 18.05 -4.98
N VAL A 151 -10.60 17.40 -4.72
CA VAL A 151 -10.62 15.99 -4.24
C VAL A 151 -10.43 15.08 -5.45
N GLN A 152 -9.45 14.19 -5.38
CA GLN A 152 -9.12 13.21 -6.41
C GLN A 152 -9.53 11.82 -5.92
N THR A 153 -10.51 11.24 -6.56
CA THR A 153 -11.17 10.01 -6.12
C THR A 153 -10.67 8.80 -6.90
N TRP A 154 -10.42 7.69 -6.21
CA TRP A 154 -10.19 6.41 -6.86
C TRP A 154 -11.37 6.03 -7.77
N ALA A 155 -11.13 5.37 -8.89
CA ALA A 155 -12.19 4.81 -9.71
C ALA A 155 -12.95 3.69 -8.95
N ASN A 156 -12.23 2.94 -8.13
CA ASN A 156 -12.79 1.94 -7.24
C ASN A 156 -12.40 2.25 -5.79
N VAL A 157 -13.35 2.23 -4.88
CA VAL A 157 -13.07 2.45 -3.46
C VAL A 157 -12.07 1.43 -2.93
N GLY A 158 -11.13 1.88 -2.14
CA GLY A 158 -10.04 1.06 -1.62
C GLY A 158 -8.78 1.06 -2.48
N GLY A 159 -8.75 1.89 -3.51
CA GLY A 159 -7.62 2.06 -4.42
C GLY A 159 -7.76 1.30 -5.72
N ASP A 160 -7.26 1.88 -6.78
CA ASP A 160 -7.16 1.24 -8.09
C ASP A 160 -5.85 0.47 -8.18
N TYR A 161 -5.92 -0.79 -8.56
CA TYR A 161 -4.75 -1.66 -8.67
C TYR A 161 -4.92 -2.63 -9.84
N TYR A 162 -3.80 -3.04 -10.39
CA TYR A 162 -3.80 -4.11 -11.38
C TYR A 162 -4.07 -5.43 -10.67
N ASN A 163 -5.07 -6.16 -11.14
CA ASN A 163 -5.16 -7.57 -10.79
C ASN A 163 -4.17 -8.34 -11.68
N ASP A 164 -3.78 -9.52 -11.23
CA ASP A 164 -2.81 -10.43 -11.83
C ASP A 164 -3.04 -10.76 -13.33
N THR A 165 -4.21 -10.41 -13.86
CA THR A 165 -4.57 -10.63 -15.26
C THR A 165 -4.30 -9.44 -16.17
N THR A 166 -3.98 -8.26 -15.63
CA THR A 166 -3.83 -7.01 -16.39
C THR A 166 -2.39 -6.56 -16.58
N LEU A 167 -1.49 -6.91 -15.69
CA LEU A 167 -0.08 -6.92 -16.00
C LEU A 167 0.22 -8.28 -16.63
N ASP A 168 0.62 -8.30 -17.87
CA ASP A 168 0.90 -9.52 -18.67
C ASP A 168 2.07 -10.36 -18.12
N THR A 169 2.36 -10.19 -16.84
CA THR A 169 3.42 -10.90 -16.12
C THR A 169 2.99 -12.29 -15.65
N GLY A 170 1.69 -12.56 -15.53
CA GLY A 170 1.15 -13.82 -15.03
C GLY A 170 1.61 -14.21 -13.62
N VAL A 171 2.21 -13.29 -12.90
CA VAL A 171 2.84 -13.55 -11.60
C VAL A 171 1.97 -13.01 -10.47
N ASN A 172 1.62 -13.89 -9.57
CA ASN A 172 1.00 -13.55 -8.30
C ASN A 172 2.10 -13.20 -7.28
N TYR A 173 2.20 -11.93 -6.91
CA TYR A 173 3.11 -11.49 -5.87
C TYR A 173 2.48 -11.72 -4.50
N THR A 174 2.63 -12.95 -3.98
CA THR A 174 2.03 -13.33 -2.70
C THR A 174 3.10 -13.86 -1.75
N THR A 175 2.89 -13.64 -0.46
CA THR A 175 3.69 -14.20 0.63
C THR A 175 2.78 -14.75 1.70
N SER A 176 3.05 -15.97 2.15
CA SER A 176 2.33 -16.64 3.23
C SER A 176 3.03 -16.42 4.56
N PHE A 177 2.23 -16.22 5.60
CA PHE A 177 2.67 -16.02 6.98
C PHE A 177 2.09 -17.14 7.85
N ASP A 178 2.95 -18.03 8.31
CA ASP A 178 2.54 -19.18 9.12
C ASP A 178 2.32 -18.77 10.59
N ASN A 179 3.14 -17.88 11.11
CA ASN A 179 3.10 -17.43 12.49
C ASN A 179 2.57 -16.00 12.66
N GLY A 180 2.55 -15.22 11.58
CA GLY A 180 2.11 -13.83 11.58
C GLY A 180 3.13 -12.83 12.12
N THR A 181 4.35 -13.26 12.37
CA THR A 181 5.47 -12.43 12.88
C THR A 181 6.65 -12.41 11.94
N GLU A 182 6.53 -13.03 10.79
CA GLU A 182 7.56 -13.05 9.77
C GLU A 182 7.69 -11.68 9.10
N ASP A 183 8.90 -11.35 8.66
CA ASP A 183 9.13 -10.23 7.77
C ASP A 183 8.58 -10.55 6.37
N LEU A 184 8.06 -9.56 5.69
CA LEU A 184 7.71 -9.69 4.28
C LEU A 184 8.99 -9.68 3.44
N GLU A 185 9.15 -10.67 2.59
CA GLU A 185 10.12 -10.67 1.50
C GLU A 185 9.48 -11.31 0.27
N VAL A 186 9.35 -10.53 -0.80
CA VAL A 186 8.77 -11.01 -2.06
C VAL A 186 9.55 -10.49 -3.25
N ASP A 187 9.84 -11.38 -4.21
CA ASP A 187 10.46 -11.01 -5.48
C ASP A 187 9.44 -10.30 -6.37
N ILE A 188 9.68 -9.03 -6.63
CA ILE A 188 8.85 -8.16 -7.47
C ILE A 188 9.58 -7.73 -8.75
N SER A 189 10.60 -8.49 -9.15
CA SER A 189 11.48 -8.11 -10.26
C SER A 189 10.72 -7.80 -11.54
N LEU A 190 9.74 -8.62 -11.93
CA LEU A 190 8.96 -8.39 -13.14
C LEU A 190 8.13 -7.11 -13.05
N MET A 191 7.51 -6.85 -11.90
CA MET A 191 6.76 -5.61 -11.65
C MET A 191 7.66 -4.38 -11.81
N VAL A 192 8.83 -4.39 -11.19
CA VAL A 192 9.77 -3.26 -11.26
C VAL A 192 10.28 -3.07 -12.68
N GLU A 193 10.62 -4.17 -13.38
CA GLU A 193 11.10 -4.09 -14.76
C GLU A 193 10.04 -3.51 -15.70
N GLU A 194 8.77 -3.80 -15.50
CA GLU A 194 7.66 -3.21 -16.26
C GLU A 194 7.59 -1.69 -16.05
N PHE A 195 7.72 -1.22 -14.81
CA PHE A 195 7.75 0.22 -14.53
C PHE A 195 9.00 0.93 -15.10
N LEU A 196 10.13 0.22 -15.19
CA LEU A 196 11.36 0.80 -15.71
C LEU A 196 11.39 0.82 -17.25
N ASN A 197 10.64 -0.05 -17.90
CA ASN A 197 10.58 -0.20 -19.34
C ASN A 197 9.13 -0.40 -19.80
N PRO A 198 8.26 0.58 -19.64
CA PRO A 198 6.87 0.44 -20.05
C PRO A 198 6.81 0.16 -21.56
N THR A 199 6.15 -0.93 -21.93
CA THR A 199 5.96 -1.37 -23.33
C THR A 199 4.83 -0.62 -24.01
#